data_98209366eecc40db62145e41d31c3f9d
#
_entry.id   98209366eecc40db62145e41d31c3f9d
#
_cell.length_a   1.000
_cell.length_b   1.000
_cell.length_c   1.000
_cell.angle_alpha   90.00
_cell.angle_beta   90.00
_cell.angle_gamma   90.00
#
_symmetry.space_group_name_H-M   'P 1'
#
loop_
_entity.id
_entity.type
_entity.pdbx_description
1 polymer ?
#
loop_
_entity_poly.entity_id
_entity_poly.type
_entity_poly.pdbx_seq_one_letter_code
_entity_poly.pdbx_strand_id
1 'polypeptide(L)'
;LFVTFTIICNAIGNAQQNVQTVGELPSDVFETSGLIHYNGNLITHNDSGNEPILYELDTLSLTIQRRVTVNNVTNIDWEAISQDEDYIYIGDFGNNVGTRTDLAVYRISKDEYTSSNTVTAEIINFSYENQQNFENNGNSDWDAEAFVVLEDNILVFTKQWQSLGSEAYQFSKLPGNHVAISVGAIENIGLVTDATHNIEANRLVLIGYSSILSPFVGVVEDLKIDMPFEGFTQESLGLNFVQTEGITQTTSGNYFFSSEYYSRQSPTIESPSRLFSFQIPLVNSEEPEEPETPDEPENPSEPDNPDPPDDNDGDVEDEKLIIYKDHSSDHYYYSISTDKNVYGKVIYDVTGKEVWQNSENVEKKGIIIQHLESSIYYMAIFLEDSVVSTPFAVY
;
A
#
# COMPACT_ATOMS: atom_id res chain seq x y z
N LEU A 1 24.16 -46.23 -14.47
CA LEU A 1 23.39 -45.58 -13.40
C LEU A 1 22.98 -44.18 -13.89
N PHE A 2 21.74 -44.06 -14.38
CA PHE A 2 21.17 -42.74 -14.75
C PHE A 2 20.55 -42.11 -13.48
N VAL A 3 21.07 -40.95 -13.05
CA VAL A 3 20.47 -40.15 -12.00
C VAL A 3 19.56 -39.13 -12.66
N THR A 4 18.28 -39.32 -12.55
CA THR A 4 17.26 -38.34 -13.03
C THR A 4 17.12 -37.24 -11.97
N PHE A 5 17.58 -36.03 -12.31
CA PHE A 5 17.29 -34.83 -11.49
C PHE A 5 15.89 -34.33 -11.83
N THR A 6 14.98 -34.51 -10.90
CA THR A 6 13.65 -33.89 -10.99
C THR A 6 13.78 -32.45 -10.46
N ILE A 7 13.74 -31.48 -11.36
CA ILE A 7 13.61 -30.07 -11.00
C ILE A 7 12.14 -29.87 -10.63
N ILE A 8 11.87 -29.72 -9.32
CA ILE A 8 10.59 -29.24 -8.84
C ILE A 8 10.59 -27.74 -9.08
N CYS A 9 9.93 -27.30 -10.14
CA CYS A 9 9.61 -25.90 -10.38
C CYS A 9 8.44 -25.54 -9.42
N ASN A 10 8.75 -24.93 -8.27
CA ASN A 10 7.72 -24.26 -7.51
C ASN A 10 7.24 -23.08 -8.35
N ALA A 11 6.08 -23.21 -8.95
CA ALA A 11 5.34 -22.06 -9.45
C ALA A 11 4.92 -21.24 -8.24
N ILE A 12 5.63 -20.15 -7.96
CA ILE A 12 5.15 -19.10 -7.08
C ILE A 12 3.99 -18.47 -7.87
N GLY A 13 2.76 -18.92 -7.58
CA GLY A 13 1.57 -18.21 -8.00
C GLY A 13 1.59 -16.89 -7.26
N ASN A 14 1.59 -15.77 -7.98
CA ASN A 14 1.28 -14.47 -7.40
C ASN A 14 -0.16 -14.56 -6.89
N ALA A 15 -0.33 -14.81 -5.60
CA ALA A 15 -1.63 -14.72 -4.96
C ALA A 15 -1.96 -13.22 -4.90
N GLN A 16 -2.88 -12.77 -5.71
CA GLN A 16 -3.44 -11.43 -5.58
C GLN A 16 -4.30 -11.39 -4.32
N GLN A 17 -4.06 -10.41 -3.45
CA GLN A 17 -4.88 -10.21 -2.26
C GLN A 17 -6.33 -9.89 -2.67
N ASN A 18 -7.29 -10.54 -2.00
CA ASN A 18 -8.72 -10.25 -2.23
C ASN A 18 -9.11 -8.95 -1.52
N VAL A 19 -8.87 -7.82 -2.18
CA VAL A 19 -9.19 -6.49 -1.67
C VAL A 19 -10.66 -6.18 -1.89
N GLN A 20 -11.32 -5.70 -0.84
CA GLN A 20 -12.71 -5.24 -0.87
C GLN A 20 -12.77 -3.73 -0.63
N THR A 21 -13.51 -2.99 -1.45
CA THR A 21 -13.85 -1.59 -1.15
C THR A 21 -14.90 -1.56 -0.05
N VAL A 22 -14.57 -0.93 1.08
CA VAL A 22 -15.51 -0.74 2.20
C VAL A 22 -16.44 0.44 1.91
N GLY A 23 -15.88 1.58 1.46
CA GLY A 23 -16.66 2.75 1.08
C GLY A 23 -15.81 4.01 0.90
N GLU A 24 -16.47 5.12 0.58
CA GLU A 24 -15.85 6.43 0.49
C GLU A 24 -15.70 7.06 1.88
N LEU A 25 -14.58 7.70 2.12
CA LEU A 25 -14.34 8.45 3.34
C LEU A 25 -15.04 9.83 3.29
N PRO A 26 -15.39 10.42 4.44
CA PRO A 26 -15.96 11.76 4.49
C PRO A 26 -15.01 12.80 3.89
N SER A 27 -15.57 13.82 3.25
CA SER A 27 -14.79 14.90 2.63
C SER A 27 -13.91 15.70 3.60
N ASP A 28 -14.14 15.60 4.91
CA ASP A 28 -13.28 16.21 5.93
C ASP A 28 -11.92 15.50 6.07
N VAL A 29 -11.80 14.26 5.59
CA VAL A 29 -10.58 13.44 5.63
C VAL A 29 -10.09 13.11 4.20
N PHE A 30 -10.12 14.10 3.30
CA PHE A 30 -9.79 13.92 1.88
C PHE A 30 -8.29 13.67 1.64
N GLU A 31 -7.42 14.15 2.54
CA GLU A 31 -5.97 13.89 2.59
C GLU A 31 -5.64 12.94 3.75
N THR A 32 -6.45 11.86 3.91
CA THR A 32 -6.22 10.89 4.98
C THR A 32 -4.82 10.32 4.91
N SER A 33 -4.05 10.46 5.97
CA SER A 33 -2.68 9.97 6.12
C SER A 33 -2.55 9.23 7.45
N GLY A 34 -2.09 7.97 7.39
CA GLY A 34 -2.05 7.10 8.55
C GLY A 34 -3.42 6.61 9.05
N LEU A 35 -3.45 5.43 9.68
CA LEU A 35 -4.67 4.80 10.18
C LEU A 35 -4.40 3.90 11.38
N ILE A 36 -5.21 4.01 12.44
CA ILE A 36 -5.25 3.03 13.54
C ILE A 36 -6.68 2.59 13.83
N HIS A 37 -6.83 1.38 14.37
CA HIS A 37 -8.08 0.89 14.92
C HIS A 37 -8.02 0.93 16.45
N TYR A 38 -8.94 1.69 17.07
CA TYR A 38 -9.01 1.86 18.52
C TYR A 38 -10.45 1.92 19.01
N ASN A 39 -10.77 1.16 20.04
CA ASN A 39 -12.12 1.09 20.66
C ASN A 39 -13.27 0.83 19.67
N GLY A 40 -13.01 0.04 18.61
CA GLY A 40 -14.00 -0.32 17.59
C GLY A 40 -14.18 0.72 16.48
N ASN A 41 -13.47 1.85 16.54
CA ASN A 41 -13.46 2.90 15.53
C ASN A 41 -12.11 2.97 14.82
N LEU A 42 -12.09 3.62 13.66
CA LEU A 42 -10.86 4.00 12.97
C LEU A 42 -10.48 5.42 13.38
N ILE A 43 -9.20 5.67 13.54
CA ILE A 43 -8.67 7.02 13.79
C ILE A 43 -7.68 7.33 12.67
N THR A 44 -7.84 8.49 12.05
CA THR A 44 -6.97 9.04 11.02
C THR A 44 -6.77 10.54 11.23
N HIS A 45 -5.89 11.13 10.46
CA HIS A 45 -5.68 12.59 10.33
C HIS A 45 -5.52 12.95 8.86
N ASN A 46 -5.51 14.22 8.54
CA ASN A 46 -5.10 14.70 7.24
C ASN A 46 -3.59 15.00 7.23
N ASP A 47 -3.00 14.93 6.05
CA ASP A 47 -1.64 15.27 5.72
C ASP A 47 -1.32 16.76 5.98
N SER A 48 -0.18 17.21 5.50
CA SER A 48 0.49 18.49 5.71
C SER A 48 -0.41 19.71 5.58
N GLY A 49 -0.16 20.71 6.45
CA GLY A 49 -0.83 22.02 6.39
C GLY A 49 -2.29 22.05 6.85
N ASN A 50 -2.86 20.91 7.23
CA ASN A 50 -4.18 20.81 7.80
C ASN A 50 -4.20 21.17 9.31
N GLU A 51 -5.39 21.28 9.89
CA GLU A 51 -5.52 21.47 11.34
C GLU A 51 -5.03 20.20 12.09
N PRO A 52 -4.43 20.34 13.29
CA PRO A 52 -3.91 19.22 14.07
C PRO A 52 -5.07 18.45 14.74
N ILE A 53 -5.83 17.73 13.93
CA ILE A 53 -7.07 17.02 14.33
C ILE A 53 -6.95 15.54 14.03
N LEU A 54 -7.29 14.71 15.01
CA LEU A 54 -7.59 13.30 14.84
C LEU A 54 -9.08 13.11 14.59
N TYR A 55 -9.43 12.41 13.51
CA TYR A 55 -10.80 12.08 13.14
C TYR A 55 -11.10 10.64 13.53
N GLU A 56 -12.11 10.44 14.37
CA GLU A 56 -12.60 9.13 14.78
C GLU A 56 -13.80 8.75 13.91
N LEU A 57 -13.69 7.65 13.18
CA LEU A 57 -14.67 7.18 12.20
C LEU A 57 -15.30 5.87 12.66
N ASP A 58 -16.60 5.74 12.50
CA ASP A 58 -17.28 4.45 12.64
C ASP A 58 -16.84 3.49 11.51
N THR A 59 -16.45 2.28 11.87
CA THR A 59 -15.90 1.28 10.92
C THR A 59 -16.89 0.78 9.88
N LEU A 60 -18.19 0.92 10.08
CA LEU A 60 -19.23 0.42 9.18
C LEU A 60 -19.85 1.53 8.33
N SER A 61 -20.20 2.65 8.95
CA SER A 61 -20.84 3.77 8.26
C SER A 61 -19.85 4.78 7.70
N LEU A 62 -18.58 4.70 8.10
CA LEU A 62 -17.50 5.64 7.79
C LEU A 62 -17.80 7.10 8.15
N THR A 63 -18.78 7.32 9.05
CA THR A 63 -19.13 8.66 9.53
C THR A 63 -18.21 9.12 10.64
N ILE A 64 -17.86 10.40 10.65
CA ILE A 64 -17.06 11.00 11.73
C ILE A 64 -17.88 11.02 13.00
N GLN A 65 -17.44 10.27 14.01
CA GLN A 65 -18.04 10.23 15.33
C GLN A 65 -17.50 11.32 16.24
N ARG A 66 -16.22 11.65 16.08
CA ARG A 66 -15.54 12.62 16.92
C ARG A 66 -14.35 13.27 16.21
N ARG A 67 -14.04 14.51 16.61
CA ARG A 67 -12.82 15.23 16.26
C ARG A 67 -12.08 15.56 17.53
N VAL A 68 -10.80 15.23 17.59
CA VAL A 68 -9.92 15.50 18.74
C VAL A 68 -8.78 16.38 18.30
N THR A 69 -8.70 17.59 18.85
CA THR A 69 -7.66 18.58 18.55
C THR A 69 -6.44 18.37 19.43
N VAL A 70 -5.25 18.35 18.84
CA VAL A 70 -3.97 18.35 19.56
C VAL A 70 -3.50 19.79 19.71
N ASN A 71 -3.70 20.40 20.88
CA ASN A 71 -3.70 21.86 21.04
C ASN A 71 -2.32 22.53 21.14
N ASN A 72 -1.25 21.77 21.35
CA ASN A 72 0.12 22.30 21.57
C ASN A 72 1.10 22.04 20.42
N VAL A 73 0.59 21.58 19.29
CA VAL A 73 1.38 21.27 18.08
C VAL A 73 0.73 21.85 16.83
N THR A 74 1.47 21.86 15.75
CA THR A 74 0.96 22.22 14.41
C THR A 74 1.15 21.02 13.52
N ASN A 75 0.24 20.75 12.61
CA ASN A 75 0.48 19.80 11.53
C ASN A 75 1.41 20.49 10.50
N ILE A 76 2.70 20.15 10.54
CA ILE A 76 3.67 20.62 9.56
C ILE A 76 3.62 19.65 8.38
N ASP A 77 3.77 18.35 8.67
CA ASP A 77 3.81 17.28 7.67
C ASP A 77 3.51 15.94 8.37
N TRP A 78 2.22 15.76 8.76
CA TRP A 78 1.77 14.57 9.45
C TRP A 78 1.54 13.44 8.45
N GLU A 79 2.30 12.34 8.60
CA GLU A 79 2.32 11.26 7.61
C GLU A 79 1.75 9.95 8.14
N ALA A 80 1.85 9.68 9.43
CA ALA A 80 1.44 8.39 9.97
C ALA A 80 0.93 8.50 11.41
N ILE A 81 0.15 7.50 11.81
CA ILE A 81 -0.33 7.33 13.17
C ILE A 81 -0.11 5.88 13.62
N SER A 82 0.34 5.70 14.86
CA SER A 82 0.56 4.40 15.46
C SER A 82 0.10 4.39 16.91
N GLN A 83 0.15 3.23 17.57
CA GLN A 83 -0.29 3.12 18.97
C GLN A 83 0.44 1.98 19.70
N ASP A 84 0.54 2.12 21.02
CA ASP A 84 0.80 1.02 21.94
C ASP A 84 -0.37 0.85 22.93
N GLU A 85 -0.15 0.17 24.05
CA GLU A 85 -1.20 -0.05 25.05
C GLU A 85 -1.72 1.28 25.64
N ASP A 86 -0.82 2.24 25.95
CA ASP A 86 -1.11 3.44 26.71
C ASP A 86 -1.25 4.71 25.87
N TYR A 87 -0.67 4.75 24.66
CA TYR A 87 -0.52 5.98 23.89
C TYR A 87 -0.92 5.83 22.42
N ILE A 88 -1.34 6.95 21.83
CA ILE A 88 -1.43 7.19 20.39
C ILE A 88 -0.23 8.06 20.01
N TYR A 89 0.39 7.74 18.89
CA TYR A 89 1.56 8.44 18.35
C TYR A 89 1.25 8.98 16.97
N ILE A 90 1.65 10.23 16.67
CA ILE A 90 1.47 10.88 15.37
C ILE A 90 2.84 11.25 14.85
N GLY A 91 3.18 10.85 13.63
CA GLY A 91 4.44 11.18 12.97
C GLY A 91 4.35 12.50 12.21
N ASP A 92 5.02 13.54 12.67
CA ASP A 92 5.24 14.81 11.97
C ASP A 92 6.66 14.81 11.41
N PHE A 93 6.84 14.05 10.33
CA PHE A 93 8.18 13.76 9.83
C PHE A 93 8.27 13.69 8.30
N GLY A 94 7.20 14.02 7.57
CA GLY A 94 7.27 14.19 6.12
C GLY A 94 8.39 15.16 5.74
N ASN A 95 9.15 14.82 4.73
CA ASN A 95 10.36 15.54 4.35
C ASN A 95 10.74 15.31 2.88
N ASN A 96 9.76 15.45 1.99
CA ASN A 96 9.84 15.12 0.57
C ASN A 96 11.10 15.67 -0.13
N VAL A 97 11.55 16.84 0.28
CA VAL A 97 12.73 17.50 -0.30
C VAL A 97 14.00 17.39 0.56
N GLY A 98 13.93 16.71 1.70
CA GLY A 98 15.09 16.42 2.56
C GLY A 98 15.63 17.60 3.36
N THR A 99 14.87 18.69 3.53
CA THR A 99 15.37 19.94 4.16
C THR A 99 14.99 20.10 5.62
N ARG A 100 14.05 19.32 6.15
CA ARG A 100 13.55 19.44 7.52
C ARG A 100 14.59 19.02 8.56
N THR A 101 14.64 19.76 9.65
CA THR A 101 15.51 19.50 10.84
C THR A 101 14.72 19.42 12.13
N ASP A 102 13.39 19.44 12.03
CA ASP A 102 12.42 19.50 13.13
C ASP A 102 11.47 18.28 13.13
N LEU A 103 11.98 17.15 12.68
CA LEU A 103 11.23 15.90 12.64
C LEU A 103 10.80 15.48 14.06
N ALA A 104 9.52 15.09 14.21
CA ALA A 104 8.97 14.77 15.51
C ALA A 104 7.94 13.62 15.45
N VAL A 105 7.77 12.95 16.58
CA VAL A 105 6.62 12.11 16.88
C VAL A 105 5.90 12.70 18.08
N TYR A 106 4.60 12.90 17.98
CA TYR A 106 3.73 13.41 19.04
C TYR A 106 3.08 12.23 19.75
N ARG A 107 3.23 12.16 21.09
CA ARG A 107 2.68 11.09 21.91
C ARG A 107 1.53 11.61 22.77
N ILE A 108 0.35 10.98 22.67
CA ILE A 108 -0.89 11.37 23.34
C ILE A 108 -1.36 10.22 24.22
N SER A 109 -1.64 10.48 25.51
CA SER A 109 -2.22 9.48 26.41
C SER A 109 -3.61 9.04 25.93
N LYS A 110 -3.87 7.74 25.85
CA LYS A 110 -5.20 7.18 25.52
C LYS A 110 -6.26 7.54 26.55
N ASP A 111 -5.89 7.74 27.82
CA ASP A 111 -6.80 8.23 28.87
C ASP A 111 -7.26 9.67 28.56
N GLU A 112 -6.34 10.57 28.19
CA GLU A 112 -6.69 11.93 27.79
C GLU A 112 -7.49 11.93 26.48
N TYR A 113 -7.06 11.18 25.50
CA TYR A 113 -7.78 11.00 24.22
C TYR A 113 -9.22 10.55 24.46
N THR A 114 -9.46 9.57 25.31
CA THR A 114 -10.81 9.03 25.57
C THR A 114 -11.70 10.01 26.31
N SER A 115 -11.13 10.83 27.21
CA SER A 115 -11.88 11.71 28.10
C SER A 115 -12.11 13.11 27.54
N SER A 116 -11.44 13.56 26.49
CA SER A 116 -11.45 14.93 25.99
C SER A 116 -11.41 15.01 24.46
N ASN A 117 -12.04 16.06 23.91
CA ASN A 117 -11.92 16.42 22.49
C ASN A 117 -10.75 17.39 22.21
N THR A 118 -9.97 17.71 23.25
CA THR A 118 -8.75 18.51 23.12
C THR A 118 -7.69 17.88 24.01
N VAL A 119 -6.56 17.52 23.42
CA VAL A 119 -5.47 16.79 24.06
C VAL A 119 -4.15 17.53 23.92
N THR A 120 -3.19 17.16 24.77
CA THR A 120 -1.84 17.70 24.75
C THR A 120 -0.84 16.59 24.45
N ALA A 121 0.02 16.81 23.45
CA ALA A 121 1.05 15.85 23.08
C ALA A 121 2.34 16.08 23.88
N GLU A 122 3.01 14.99 24.25
CA GLU A 122 4.42 14.97 24.58
C GLU A 122 5.22 14.85 23.28
N ILE A 123 6.39 15.51 23.20
CA ILE A 123 7.15 15.63 21.95
C ILE A 123 8.40 14.76 22.00
N ILE A 124 8.59 13.98 20.96
CA ILE A 124 9.74 13.12 20.70
C ILE A 124 10.41 13.63 19.42
N ASN A 125 11.43 14.46 19.55
CA ASN A 125 12.17 14.95 18.39
C ASN A 125 13.24 13.93 17.98
N PHE A 126 13.50 13.84 16.66
CA PHE A 126 14.58 13.01 16.16
C PHE A 126 15.31 13.62 14.97
N SER A 127 16.48 13.11 14.70
CA SER A 127 17.25 13.36 13.47
C SER A 127 17.90 12.06 13.02
N TYR A 128 18.06 11.86 11.72
CA TYR A 128 18.78 10.69 11.20
C TYR A 128 20.28 10.80 11.47
N GLU A 129 20.92 9.70 11.89
CA GLU A 129 22.37 9.68 12.21
C GLU A 129 23.24 10.00 10.99
N ASN A 130 22.78 9.68 9.80
CA ASN A 130 23.53 9.70 8.55
C ASN A 130 23.09 10.82 7.58
N GLN A 131 22.05 11.62 7.89
CA GLN A 131 21.68 12.78 7.07
C GLN A 131 22.62 13.94 7.33
N GLN A 132 23.38 14.34 6.29
CA GLN A 132 24.35 15.43 6.37
C GLN A 132 24.02 16.59 5.41
N ASN A 133 23.13 16.38 4.45
CA ASN A 133 22.71 17.38 3.50
C ASN A 133 21.22 17.70 3.70
N PHE A 134 20.91 19.00 3.81
CA PHE A 134 19.57 19.55 4.00
C PHE A 134 19.24 20.57 2.89
N GLU A 135 19.89 20.48 1.75
CA GLU A 135 19.61 21.31 0.59
C GLU A 135 18.46 20.71 -0.24
N ASN A 136 17.58 21.57 -0.74
CA ASN A 136 16.52 21.15 -1.65
C ASN A 136 17.10 20.86 -3.03
N ASN A 137 17.17 19.57 -3.36
CA ASN A 137 17.59 19.08 -4.69
C ASN A 137 16.46 18.31 -5.42
N GLY A 138 15.21 18.58 -5.06
CA GLY A 138 14.03 17.83 -5.49
C GLY A 138 13.67 16.72 -4.50
N ASN A 139 12.82 15.78 -4.91
CA ASN A 139 12.41 14.66 -4.06
C ASN A 139 13.61 13.90 -3.52
N SER A 140 13.55 13.53 -2.25
CA SER A 140 14.67 12.95 -1.51
C SER A 140 14.35 11.54 -0.98
N ASP A 141 15.36 10.84 -0.48
CA ASP A 141 15.22 9.57 0.21
C ASP A 141 15.15 9.75 1.75
N TRP A 142 15.03 11.00 2.23
CA TRP A 142 14.88 11.37 3.65
C TRP A 142 13.44 11.63 4.08
N ASP A 143 12.51 11.37 3.19
CA ASP A 143 11.10 11.41 3.48
C ASP A 143 10.69 10.22 4.33
N ALA A 144 9.93 10.43 5.38
CA ALA A 144 9.38 9.35 6.18
C ALA A 144 7.86 9.42 6.14
N GLU A 145 7.24 8.24 5.99
CA GLU A 145 5.78 8.15 5.82
C GLU A 145 5.17 7.05 6.68
N ALA A 146 6.00 6.23 7.30
CA ALA A 146 5.52 5.07 8.04
C ALA A 146 6.29 4.88 9.35
N PHE A 147 5.61 4.39 10.39
CA PHE A 147 6.29 3.95 11.60
C PHE A 147 5.43 2.97 12.42
N VAL A 148 6.10 2.18 13.25
CA VAL A 148 5.47 1.35 14.26
C VAL A 148 6.13 1.57 15.62
N VAL A 149 5.37 1.37 16.69
CA VAL A 149 5.88 1.40 18.06
C VAL A 149 6.10 -0.05 18.52
N LEU A 150 7.35 -0.35 18.89
CA LEU A 150 7.78 -1.69 19.32
C LEU A 150 8.43 -1.59 20.70
N GLU A 151 7.83 -2.20 21.71
CA GLU A 151 8.35 -2.17 23.09
C GLU A 151 8.68 -0.75 23.55
N ASP A 152 9.97 -0.43 23.70
CA ASP A 152 10.47 0.88 24.13
C ASP A 152 10.96 1.77 22.98
N ASN A 153 10.74 1.36 21.73
CA ASN A 153 11.28 2.03 20.56
C ASN A 153 10.19 2.40 19.54
N ILE A 154 10.54 3.39 18.73
CA ILE A 154 9.88 3.72 17.48
C ILE A 154 10.77 3.23 16.35
N LEU A 155 10.18 2.57 15.37
CA LEU A 155 10.80 2.16 14.14
C LEU A 155 10.15 2.91 12.98
N VAL A 156 10.88 3.88 12.40
CA VAL A 156 10.42 4.73 11.28
C VAL A 156 10.95 4.16 9.97
N PHE A 157 10.12 4.20 8.93
CA PHE A 157 10.46 3.76 7.57
C PHE A 157 10.41 4.94 6.61
N THR A 158 11.45 5.10 5.80
CA THR A 158 11.50 6.16 4.79
C THR A 158 10.74 5.78 3.52
N LYS A 159 10.15 6.79 2.86
CA LYS A 159 9.62 6.73 1.50
C LYS A 159 10.70 7.30 0.57
N GLN A 160 11.44 6.41 -0.05
CA GLN A 160 12.59 6.83 -0.85
C GLN A 160 12.19 7.13 -2.29
N TRP A 161 12.02 8.41 -2.59
CA TRP A 161 11.59 8.88 -3.90
C TRP A 161 12.58 8.62 -5.03
N GLN A 162 13.87 8.59 -4.74
CA GLN A 162 14.93 8.38 -5.73
C GLN A 162 15.29 6.90 -5.86
N SER A 163 15.45 6.20 -4.73
CA SER A 163 15.85 4.80 -4.66
C SER A 163 14.68 3.81 -4.80
N LEU A 164 13.42 4.28 -4.69
CA LEU A 164 12.22 3.47 -4.69
C LEU A 164 12.31 2.30 -3.69
N GLY A 165 12.81 2.61 -2.50
CA GLY A 165 13.03 1.66 -1.42
C GLY A 165 12.58 2.24 -0.08
N SER A 166 13.08 1.65 1.00
CA SER A 166 12.87 2.15 2.36
C SER A 166 14.07 1.83 3.23
N GLU A 167 14.46 2.76 4.07
CA GLU A 167 15.42 2.56 5.16
C GLU A 167 14.69 2.68 6.49
N ALA A 168 14.96 1.74 7.40
CA ALA A 168 14.35 1.71 8.71
C ALA A 168 15.30 2.31 9.75
N TYR A 169 14.76 3.20 10.59
CA TYR A 169 15.50 3.88 11.65
C TYR A 169 14.84 3.65 13.00
N GLN A 170 15.64 3.40 14.01
CA GLN A 170 15.20 3.12 15.38
C GLN A 170 15.62 4.22 16.36
N PHE A 171 14.71 4.60 17.24
CA PHE A 171 14.98 5.48 18.40
C PHE A 171 13.98 5.23 19.54
N SER A 172 14.26 5.79 20.73
CA SER A 172 13.40 5.60 21.90
C SER A 172 12.05 6.32 21.77
N LYS A 173 10.95 5.69 22.23
CA LYS A 173 9.61 6.28 22.30
C LYS A 173 9.40 7.27 23.45
N LEU A 174 10.42 7.53 24.27
CA LEU A 174 10.33 8.48 25.37
C LEU A 174 10.47 9.92 24.88
N PRO A 175 9.71 10.88 25.47
CA PRO A 175 9.84 12.30 25.11
C PRO A 175 11.27 12.82 25.26
N GLY A 176 11.69 13.67 24.32
CA GLY A 176 13.04 14.24 24.28
C GLY A 176 13.63 14.34 22.90
N ASN A 177 14.95 14.46 22.81
CA ASN A 177 15.67 14.55 21.53
C ASN A 177 16.50 13.27 21.32
N HIS A 178 16.35 12.66 20.14
CA HIS A 178 16.96 11.38 19.80
C HIS A 178 17.72 11.45 18.48
N VAL A 179 18.69 10.57 18.32
CA VAL A 179 19.30 10.25 17.04
C VAL A 179 18.73 8.91 16.58
N ALA A 180 18.09 8.91 15.45
CA ALA A 180 17.54 7.71 14.85
C ALA A 180 18.64 6.94 14.12
N ILE A 181 18.85 5.70 14.54
CA ILE A 181 19.93 4.81 14.07
C ILE A 181 19.38 3.92 12.98
N SER A 182 20.07 3.82 11.85
CA SER A 182 19.72 2.90 10.76
C SER A 182 19.86 1.44 11.23
N VAL A 183 18.81 0.65 10.98
CA VAL A 183 18.75 -0.78 11.34
C VAL A 183 18.52 -1.69 10.14
N GLY A 184 18.40 -1.15 8.95
CA GLY A 184 18.28 -1.91 7.71
C GLY A 184 17.63 -1.12 6.59
N ALA A 185 17.86 -1.58 5.37
CA ALA A 185 17.26 -0.98 4.17
C ALA A 185 16.83 -2.06 3.18
N ILE A 186 15.86 -1.72 2.34
CA ILE A 186 15.38 -2.53 1.24
C ILE A 186 15.21 -1.66 0.00
N GLU A 187 15.63 -2.16 -1.16
CA GLU A 187 15.63 -1.42 -2.41
C GLU A 187 14.54 -1.93 -3.36
N ASN A 188 14.07 -1.05 -4.26
CA ASN A 188 13.19 -1.39 -5.38
C ASN A 188 11.84 -2.03 -4.99
N ILE A 189 11.27 -1.64 -3.87
CA ILE A 189 9.94 -2.09 -3.44
C ILE A 189 8.82 -1.12 -3.80
N GLY A 190 9.14 0.10 -4.22
CA GLY A 190 8.21 1.20 -4.44
C GLY A 190 8.26 2.23 -3.31
N LEU A 191 7.21 2.99 -3.15
CA LEU A 191 7.06 4.07 -2.18
C LEU A 191 6.22 3.57 -1.00
N VAL A 192 6.85 3.38 0.16
CA VAL A 192 6.16 2.98 1.41
C VAL A 192 5.45 4.19 1.99
N THR A 193 4.19 4.04 2.40
CA THR A 193 3.34 5.14 2.90
C THR A 193 2.80 4.92 4.31
N ASP A 194 2.68 3.68 4.77
CA ASP A 194 2.34 3.41 6.18
C ASP A 194 2.74 2.00 6.59
N ALA A 195 2.71 1.73 7.90
CA ALA A 195 3.05 0.45 8.50
C ALA A 195 2.16 0.15 9.72
N THR A 196 1.87 -1.13 9.91
CA THR A 196 1.23 -1.61 11.14
C THR A 196 1.93 -2.86 11.67
N HIS A 197 1.98 -3.00 12.98
CA HIS A 197 2.55 -4.17 13.64
C HIS A 197 1.46 -5.01 14.29
N ASN A 198 1.33 -6.25 13.83
CA ASN A 198 0.50 -7.26 14.48
C ASN A 198 1.29 -7.90 15.63
N ILE A 199 0.98 -7.50 16.86
CA ILE A 199 1.68 -7.95 18.06
C ILE A 199 1.49 -9.46 18.27
N GLU A 200 0.29 -9.99 18.01
CA GLU A 200 -0.04 -11.41 18.25
C GLU A 200 0.75 -12.34 17.31
N ALA A 201 0.89 -11.96 16.06
CA ALA A 201 1.65 -12.72 15.05
C ALA A 201 3.12 -12.29 14.97
N ASN A 202 3.54 -11.25 15.68
CA ASN A 202 4.83 -10.58 15.52
C ASN A 202 5.13 -10.24 14.06
N ARG A 203 4.12 -9.71 13.36
CA ARG A 203 4.16 -9.43 11.92
C ARG A 203 4.18 -7.94 11.65
N LEU A 204 5.15 -7.46 10.87
CA LEU A 204 5.11 -6.14 10.27
C LEU A 204 4.37 -6.20 8.94
N VAL A 205 3.44 -5.28 8.72
CA VAL A 205 2.78 -5.09 7.43
C VAL A 205 3.01 -3.65 6.99
N LEU A 206 3.61 -3.51 5.82
CA LEU A 206 3.83 -2.23 5.13
C LEU A 206 2.83 -2.09 4.00
N ILE A 207 2.38 -0.86 3.73
CA ILE A 207 1.63 -0.54 2.54
C ILE A 207 2.36 0.53 1.74
N GLY A 208 2.07 0.60 0.45
CA GLY A 208 2.65 1.60 -0.41
C GLY A 208 2.19 1.42 -1.86
N TYR A 209 2.82 2.16 -2.76
CA TYR A 209 2.50 2.08 -4.18
C TYR A 209 3.75 2.22 -5.05
N SER A 210 3.65 1.71 -6.26
CA SER A 210 4.70 1.91 -7.28
C SER A 210 4.66 3.33 -7.84
N SER A 211 5.68 3.71 -8.60
CA SER A 211 5.73 5.01 -9.30
C SER A 211 4.54 5.28 -10.24
N ILE A 212 3.73 4.27 -10.55
CA ILE A 212 2.50 4.38 -11.34
C ILE A 212 1.23 4.22 -10.50
N LEU A 213 1.33 4.44 -9.19
CA LEU A 213 0.21 4.33 -8.24
C LEU A 213 -0.47 2.95 -8.26
N SER A 214 0.30 1.86 -8.40
CA SER A 214 -0.16 0.49 -8.21
C SER A 214 0.14 0.08 -6.77
N PRO A 215 -0.88 -0.10 -5.92
CA PRO A 215 -0.69 -0.43 -4.51
C PRO A 215 -0.10 -1.83 -4.30
N PHE A 216 0.71 -1.94 -3.25
CA PHE A 216 1.24 -3.20 -2.77
C PHE A 216 1.11 -3.32 -1.25
N VAL A 217 1.18 -4.54 -0.76
CA VAL A 217 1.39 -4.87 0.63
C VAL A 217 2.72 -5.59 0.78
N GLY A 218 3.53 -5.17 1.75
CA GLY A 218 4.77 -5.82 2.17
C GLY A 218 4.57 -6.50 3.52
N VAL A 219 5.10 -7.70 3.70
CA VAL A 219 4.95 -8.48 4.93
C VAL A 219 6.30 -8.98 5.40
N VAL A 220 6.56 -8.82 6.69
CA VAL A 220 7.67 -9.46 7.40
C VAL A 220 7.09 -10.26 8.56
N GLU A 221 7.29 -11.57 8.51
CA GLU A 221 6.96 -12.47 9.61
C GLU A 221 8.09 -12.48 10.63
N ASP A 222 7.79 -12.70 11.90
CA ASP A 222 8.79 -12.73 13.01
C ASP A 222 9.69 -11.48 13.03
N LEU A 223 9.04 -10.30 13.05
CA LEU A 223 9.73 -9.00 13.04
C LEU A 223 10.85 -8.93 14.08
N LYS A 224 12.04 -8.53 13.61
CA LYS A 224 13.22 -8.22 14.44
C LYS A 224 13.58 -6.76 14.25
N ILE A 225 13.68 -6.03 15.34
CA ILE A 225 13.91 -4.58 15.30
C ILE A 225 15.26 -4.21 14.66
N ASP A 226 16.26 -5.06 14.78
CA ASP A 226 17.61 -4.88 14.21
C ASP A 226 17.75 -5.42 12.78
N MET A 227 16.75 -6.10 12.26
CA MET A 227 16.66 -6.62 10.88
C MET A 227 15.22 -6.54 10.35
N PRO A 228 14.63 -5.34 10.25
CA PRO A 228 13.18 -5.17 10.03
C PRO A 228 12.68 -5.62 8.65
N PHE A 229 13.57 -5.90 7.71
CA PHE A 229 13.24 -6.40 6.38
C PHE A 229 13.66 -7.87 6.16
N GLU A 230 14.10 -8.58 7.23
CA GLU A 230 14.44 -10.00 7.09
C GLU A 230 13.19 -10.82 6.70
N GLY A 231 13.29 -11.56 5.59
CA GLY A 231 12.15 -12.35 5.08
C GLY A 231 11.03 -11.53 4.45
N PHE A 232 11.25 -10.28 4.11
CA PHE A 232 10.26 -9.42 3.45
C PHE A 232 9.69 -10.07 2.19
N THR A 233 8.38 -10.07 2.09
CA THR A 233 7.63 -10.48 0.90
C THR A 233 6.70 -9.35 0.46
N GLN A 234 6.44 -9.24 -0.85
CA GLN A 234 5.59 -8.19 -1.40
C GLN A 234 4.56 -8.78 -2.35
N GLU A 235 3.30 -8.32 -2.23
CA GLU A 235 2.20 -8.72 -3.09
C GLU A 235 1.45 -7.48 -3.61
N SER A 236 0.94 -7.58 -4.84
CA SER A 236 0.07 -6.55 -5.41
C SER A 236 -1.31 -6.60 -4.77
N LEU A 237 -1.89 -5.44 -4.47
CA LEU A 237 -3.28 -5.32 -4.02
C LEU A 237 -4.29 -5.34 -5.18
N GLY A 238 -3.82 -5.45 -6.44
CA GLY A 238 -4.67 -5.55 -7.63
C GLY A 238 -5.45 -4.28 -7.97
N LEU A 239 -5.12 -3.17 -7.32
CA LEU A 239 -5.69 -1.85 -7.59
C LEU A 239 -4.74 -1.04 -8.46
N ASN A 240 -5.28 -0.03 -9.18
CA ASN A 240 -4.48 0.87 -10.00
C ASN A 240 -4.89 2.32 -9.73
N PHE A 241 -3.93 3.22 -9.77
CA PHE A 241 -4.11 4.66 -9.52
C PHE A 241 -4.76 4.97 -8.17
N VAL A 242 -4.34 4.23 -7.15
CA VAL A 242 -4.75 4.43 -5.77
C VAL A 242 -3.52 4.83 -4.96
N GLN A 243 -3.54 6.03 -4.43
CA GLN A 243 -2.57 6.52 -3.47
C GLN A 243 -2.96 5.99 -2.08
N THR A 244 -2.36 4.87 -1.68
CA THR A 244 -2.57 4.30 -0.35
C THR A 244 -1.81 5.11 0.67
N GLU A 245 -2.43 5.42 1.83
CA GLU A 245 -1.80 6.29 2.82
C GLU A 245 -1.82 5.72 4.23
N GLY A 246 -2.85 5.04 4.65
CA GLY A 246 -2.94 4.51 6.01
C GLY A 246 -3.26 3.02 6.04
N ILE A 247 -2.65 2.26 6.97
CA ILE A 247 -2.98 0.85 7.20
C ILE A 247 -3.14 0.54 8.68
N THR A 248 -4.15 -0.27 9.01
CA THR A 248 -4.33 -0.78 10.37
C THR A 248 -4.84 -2.20 10.38
N GLN A 249 -4.54 -2.90 11.45
CA GLN A 249 -5.12 -4.17 11.79
C GLN A 249 -6.35 -3.99 12.70
N THR A 250 -7.44 -4.73 12.45
CA THR A 250 -8.63 -4.72 13.31
C THR A 250 -8.73 -5.95 14.20
N THR A 251 -8.47 -7.11 13.64
CA THR A 251 -8.38 -8.41 14.31
C THR A 251 -7.28 -9.22 13.67
N SER A 252 -6.86 -10.30 14.28
CA SER A 252 -5.84 -11.18 13.69
C SER A 252 -6.15 -11.51 12.24
N GLY A 253 -5.26 -11.09 11.33
CA GLY A 253 -5.36 -11.34 9.90
C GLY A 253 -6.28 -10.41 9.10
N ASN A 254 -7.05 -9.51 9.72
CA ASN A 254 -7.91 -8.56 9.00
C ASN A 254 -7.31 -7.15 9.05
N TYR A 255 -7.15 -6.53 7.88
CA TYR A 255 -6.55 -5.22 7.71
C TYR A 255 -7.50 -4.26 7.00
N PHE A 256 -7.47 -2.99 7.41
CA PHE A 256 -8.01 -1.86 6.66
C PHE A 256 -6.86 -1.00 6.15
N PHE A 257 -7.05 -0.42 4.97
CA PHE A 257 -6.17 0.65 4.49
C PHE A 257 -6.99 1.75 3.82
N SER A 258 -6.49 2.98 3.89
CA SER A 258 -7.08 4.15 3.26
C SER A 258 -6.33 4.54 2.00
N SER A 259 -7.03 5.27 1.13
CA SER A 259 -6.43 6.05 0.06
C SER A 259 -6.90 7.49 0.16
N GLU A 260 -6.03 8.42 -0.19
CA GLU A 260 -6.39 9.83 -0.28
C GLU A 260 -7.18 10.15 -1.56
N TYR A 261 -7.72 11.38 -1.62
CA TYR A 261 -8.33 11.92 -2.81
C TYR A 261 -7.28 12.19 -3.89
N TYR A 262 -7.52 11.65 -5.07
CA TYR A 262 -6.66 11.88 -6.23
C TYR A 262 -7.44 12.52 -7.37
N SER A 263 -6.89 13.57 -7.97
CA SER A 263 -7.46 14.15 -9.19
C SER A 263 -6.41 14.46 -10.24
N ARG A 264 -6.74 14.23 -11.50
CA ARG A 264 -5.93 14.55 -12.67
C ARG A 264 -6.81 15.19 -13.74
N GLN A 265 -6.29 16.21 -14.43
CA GLN A 265 -7.08 16.97 -15.42
C GLN A 265 -7.00 16.42 -16.85
N SER A 266 -5.96 15.62 -17.19
CA SER A 266 -5.79 15.14 -18.56
C SER A 266 -5.18 13.72 -18.58
N PRO A 267 -5.96 12.64 -18.84
CA PRO A 267 -7.42 12.65 -18.85
C PRO A 267 -8.02 13.04 -17.52
N THR A 268 -9.25 13.52 -17.47
CA THR A 268 -9.91 13.85 -16.20
C THR A 268 -10.20 12.58 -15.44
N ILE A 269 -9.56 12.45 -14.28
CA ILE A 269 -9.76 11.36 -13.33
C ILE A 269 -9.99 12.00 -11.98
N GLU A 270 -10.96 11.50 -11.27
CA GLU A 270 -11.25 11.89 -9.91
C GLU A 270 -11.52 10.62 -9.11
N SER A 271 -10.68 10.34 -8.10
CA SER A 271 -10.83 9.22 -7.19
C SER A 271 -11.06 9.77 -5.78
N PRO A 272 -12.23 9.57 -5.19
CA PRO A 272 -12.47 10.00 -3.82
C PRO A 272 -11.58 9.20 -2.86
N SER A 273 -11.31 9.78 -1.69
CA SER A 273 -10.68 9.06 -0.59
C SER A 273 -11.56 7.87 -0.18
N ARG A 274 -10.94 6.69 -0.01
CA ARG A 274 -11.66 5.42 0.22
C ARG A 274 -11.01 4.60 1.33
N LEU A 275 -11.84 3.76 1.92
CA LEU A 275 -11.40 2.69 2.80
C LEU A 275 -11.54 1.35 2.08
N PHE A 276 -10.52 0.53 2.22
CA PHE A 276 -10.43 -0.83 1.70
C PHE A 276 -10.16 -1.82 2.83
N SER A 277 -10.43 -3.11 2.57
CA SER A 277 -10.06 -4.18 3.49
C SER A 277 -9.48 -5.38 2.74
N PHE A 278 -8.62 -6.14 3.41
CA PHE A 278 -8.07 -7.39 2.93
C PHE A 278 -7.66 -8.29 4.10
N GLN A 279 -7.27 -9.52 3.81
CA GLN A 279 -6.88 -10.49 4.82
C GLN A 279 -5.50 -11.08 4.51
N ILE A 280 -4.65 -11.16 5.53
CA ILE A 280 -3.43 -11.96 5.50
C ILE A 280 -3.63 -13.10 6.51
N PRO A 281 -3.77 -14.36 6.08
CA PRO A 281 -3.91 -15.49 6.99
C PRO A 281 -2.75 -15.57 8.00
N LEU A 282 -3.02 -16.04 9.19
CA LEU A 282 -1.98 -16.37 10.16
C LEU A 282 -1.30 -17.67 9.75
N VAL A 283 0.02 -17.67 9.69
CA VAL A 283 0.83 -18.84 9.27
C VAL A 283 0.68 -20.04 10.22
N ASN A 284 0.15 -19.83 11.44
CA ASN A 284 0.02 -20.87 12.48
C ASN A 284 -1.39 -21.42 12.68
N SER A 285 -2.33 -21.22 11.76
CA SER A 285 -3.50 -22.08 11.75
C SER A 285 -3.07 -23.45 11.20
N GLU A 286 -2.61 -24.36 12.07
CA GLU A 286 -2.67 -25.78 11.75
C GLU A 286 -4.09 -26.04 11.26
N GLU A 287 -4.28 -26.25 9.96
CA GLU A 287 -5.51 -26.88 9.48
C GLU A 287 -5.66 -28.15 10.34
N PRO A 288 -6.80 -28.35 11.00
CA PRO A 288 -7.02 -29.60 11.69
C PRO A 288 -6.82 -30.69 10.64
N GLU A 289 -5.84 -31.57 10.82
CA GLU A 289 -5.69 -32.76 10.00
C GLU A 289 -7.08 -33.42 9.95
N GLU A 290 -7.71 -33.42 8.77
CA GLU A 290 -8.95 -34.18 8.57
C GLU A 290 -8.64 -35.60 9.01
N PRO A 291 -9.44 -36.18 9.93
CA PRO A 291 -9.21 -37.55 10.35
C PRO A 291 -9.24 -38.41 9.11
N GLU A 292 -8.16 -39.16 8.87
CA GLU A 292 -8.07 -40.15 7.79
C GLU A 292 -9.33 -41.00 7.81
N THR A 293 -10.19 -40.82 6.79
CA THR A 293 -11.35 -41.69 6.60
C THR A 293 -10.82 -43.09 6.30
N PRO A 294 -11.28 -44.14 7.03
CA PRO A 294 -10.90 -45.50 6.72
C PRO A 294 -11.30 -45.84 5.29
N ASP A 295 -10.41 -46.47 4.55
CA ASP A 295 -10.63 -46.99 3.20
C ASP A 295 -11.96 -47.74 3.10
N GLU A 296 -12.92 -47.21 2.34
CA GLU A 296 -14.09 -47.96 1.91
C GLU A 296 -13.68 -48.91 0.79
N PRO A 297 -14.21 -50.14 0.77
CA PRO A 297 -13.88 -51.13 -0.25
C PRO A 297 -14.45 -50.74 -1.61
N GLU A 298 -13.62 -50.89 -2.64
CA GLU A 298 -13.91 -50.62 -4.05
C GLU A 298 -15.20 -51.36 -4.50
N ASN A 299 -16.19 -50.59 -5.00
CA ASN A 299 -17.36 -51.09 -5.66
C ASN A 299 -17.20 -50.95 -7.19
N PRO A 300 -17.54 -51.96 -8.00
CA PRO A 300 -17.25 -51.96 -9.43
C PRO A 300 -18.13 -50.98 -10.22
N SER A 301 -17.51 -50.37 -11.21
CA SER A 301 -17.96 -49.37 -12.16
C SER A 301 -19.28 -49.66 -12.86
N GLU A 302 -20.20 -48.67 -12.85
CA GLU A 302 -21.29 -48.56 -13.83
C GLU A 302 -20.90 -47.59 -14.96
N PRO A 303 -21.42 -47.74 -16.20
CA PRO A 303 -20.98 -47.04 -17.36
C PRO A 303 -21.56 -45.62 -17.51
N ASP A 304 -20.75 -44.76 -18.08
CA ASP A 304 -20.97 -43.36 -18.40
C ASP A 304 -22.30 -43.04 -19.10
N ASN A 305 -23.00 -42.06 -18.56
CA ASN A 305 -24.04 -41.32 -19.26
C ASN A 305 -23.63 -39.85 -19.35
N PRO A 306 -23.55 -39.22 -20.54
CA PRO A 306 -23.13 -37.82 -20.63
C PRO A 306 -24.26 -36.89 -20.21
N ASP A 307 -23.96 -36.05 -19.22
CA ASP A 307 -24.82 -34.93 -18.83
C ASP A 307 -24.77 -33.81 -19.88
N PRO A 308 -25.92 -33.11 -20.08
CA PRO A 308 -25.99 -31.99 -21.01
C PRO A 308 -25.23 -30.77 -20.48
N PRO A 309 -24.73 -29.88 -21.35
CA PRO A 309 -23.97 -28.69 -20.92
C PRO A 309 -24.86 -27.74 -20.14
N ASP A 310 -24.42 -27.36 -18.96
CA ASP A 310 -25.02 -26.32 -18.13
C ASP A 310 -24.52 -24.96 -18.64
N ASP A 311 -25.36 -24.28 -19.42
CA ASP A 311 -25.19 -22.90 -19.82
C ASP A 311 -25.66 -22.02 -18.67
N ASN A 312 -24.77 -21.48 -17.86
CA ASN A 312 -24.85 -20.17 -17.22
C ASN A 312 -23.77 -20.01 -16.10
N ASP A 313 -22.56 -19.76 -16.52
CA ASP A 313 -21.67 -18.94 -15.71
C ASP A 313 -21.37 -17.68 -16.53
N GLY A 314 -21.95 -16.57 -16.13
CA GLY A 314 -21.60 -15.27 -16.63
C GLY A 314 -20.20 -14.92 -16.15
N ASP A 315 -19.20 -15.34 -16.92
CA ASP A 315 -17.84 -14.86 -16.76
C ASP A 315 -17.88 -13.32 -16.85
N VAL A 316 -17.68 -12.64 -15.73
CA VAL A 316 -17.22 -11.26 -15.75
C VAL A 316 -15.84 -11.34 -16.39
N GLU A 317 -15.76 -10.99 -17.69
CA GLU A 317 -14.46 -10.91 -18.38
C GLU A 317 -13.60 -9.90 -17.62
N ASP A 318 -12.58 -10.37 -16.94
CA ASP A 318 -11.56 -9.54 -16.30
C ASP A 318 -10.97 -8.58 -17.33
N GLU A 319 -10.98 -7.28 -17.03
CA GLU A 319 -10.42 -6.25 -17.90
C GLU A 319 -8.93 -6.53 -18.08
N LYS A 320 -8.54 -6.89 -19.31
CA LYS A 320 -7.17 -7.30 -19.61
C LYS A 320 -6.54 -6.43 -20.69
N LEU A 321 -5.46 -5.73 -20.33
CA LEU A 321 -4.62 -5.01 -21.27
C LEU A 321 -3.44 -5.90 -21.72
N ILE A 322 -3.29 -6.05 -23.02
CA ILE A 322 -2.19 -6.82 -23.64
C ILE A 322 -1.40 -5.88 -24.52
N ILE A 323 -0.07 -5.92 -24.38
CA ILE A 323 0.87 -5.22 -25.26
C ILE A 323 1.79 -6.26 -25.90
N TYR A 324 1.96 -6.16 -27.22
CA TYR A 324 2.82 -7.07 -27.96
C TYR A 324 3.56 -6.34 -29.08
N LYS A 325 4.78 -6.80 -29.39
CA LYS A 325 5.57 -6.34 -30.51
C LYS A 325 5.26 -7.20 -31.75
N ASP A 326 4.99 -6.56 -32.88
CA ASP A 326 4.92 -7.27 -34.17
C ASP A 326 6.34 -7.48 -34.69
N HIS A 327 6.70 -8.74 -34.87
CA HIS A 327 8.04 -9.11 -35.40
C HIS A 327 8.30 -8.70 -36.85
N SER A 328 7.26 -8.32 -37.60
CA SER A 328 7.35 -7.88 -39.00
C SER A 328 7.48 -6.36 -39.13
N SER A 329 7.09 -5.62 -38.10
CA SER A 329 7.20 -4.18 -38.03
C SER A 329 7.79 -3.80 -36.66
N ASP A 330 8.60 -2.80 -36.57
CA ASP A 330 9.20 -2.37 -35.28
C ASP A 330 8.20 -1.63 -34.37
N HIS A 331 6.90 -2.00 -34.45
CA HIS A 331 5.82 -1.35 -33.75
C HIS A 331 5.28 -2.20 -32.60
N TYR A 332 4.92 -1.53 -31.52
CA TYR A 332 4.18 -2.12 -30.40
C TYR A 332 2.69 -1.88 -30.57
N TYR A 333 1.90 -2.90 -30.31
CA TYR A 333 0.45 -2.89 -30.37
C TYR A 333 -0.11 -3.10 -28.99
N TYR A 334 -1.27 -2.49 -28.73
CA TYR A 334 -2.02 -2.74 -27.50
C TYR A 334 -3.45 -3.18 -27.85
N SER A 335 -4.04 -3.95 -26.95
CA SER A 335 -5.46 -4.34 -27.00
C SER A 335 -5.96 -4.48 -25.56
N ILE A 336 -7.11 -3.86 -25.26
CA ILE A 336 -7.80 -4.04 -24.00
C ILE A 336 -9.14 -4.75 -24.24
N SER A 337 -9.40 -5.81 -23.45
CA SER A 337 -10.70 -6.48 -23.39
C SER A 337 -11.49 -5.80 -22.27
N THR A 338 -12.55 -5.07 -22.64
CA THR A 338 -13.45 -4.38 -21.72
C THR A 338 -14.72 -3.94 -22.43
N ASP A 339 -15.85 -3.92 -21.75
CA ASP A 339 -17.10 -3.34 -22.24
C ASP A 339 -17.20 -1.84 -21.99
N LYS A 340 -16.37 -1.31 -21.08
CA LYS A 340 -16.37 0.09 -20.65
C LYS A 340 -15.85 1.05 -21.72
N ASN A 341 -16.19 2.32 -21.57
CA ASN A 341 -15.66 3.38 -22.41
C ASN A 341 -14.20 3.68 -22.03
N VAL A 342 -13.36 3.93 -23.02
CA VAL A 342 -11.96 4.32 -22.82
C VAL A 342 -11.85 5.83 -22.94
N TYR A 343 -11.37 6.49 -21.88
CA TYR A 343 -11.24 7.94 -21.82
C TYR A 343 -9.82 8.45 -22.10
N GLY A 344 -8.82 7.59 -21.95
CA GLY A 344 -7.45 7.98 -22.19
C GLY A 344 -6.48 6.82 -22.09
N LYS A 345 -5.27 7.05 -22.57
CA LYS A 345 -4.13 6.14 -22.42
C LYS A 345 -2.85 6.94 -22.23
N VAL A 346 -1.99 6.44 -21.38
CA VAL A 346 -0.73 7.07 -20.99
C VAL A 346 0.36 6.02 -20.95
N ILE A 347 1.58 6.41 -21.29
CA ILE A 347 2.78 5.61 -21.10
C ILE A 347 3.68 6.33 -20.12
N TYR A 348 4.13 5.60 -19.11
CA TYR A 348 5.09 6.04 -18.12
C TYR A 348 6.41 5.28 -18.29
N ASP A 349 7.52 5.93 -17.97
CA ASP A 349 8.81 5.26 -17.79
C ASP A 349 8.90 4.59 -16.40
N VAL A 350 10.02 3.93 -16.11
CA VAL A 350 10.25 3.24 -14.82
C VAL A 350 10.27 4.19 -13.62
N THR A 351 10.42 5.50 -13.82
CA THR A 351 10.39 6.51 -12.75
C THR A 351 8.98 7.07 -12.51
N GLY A 352 7.97 6.57 -13.25
CA GLY A 352 6.60 7.09 -13.20
C GLY A 352 6.40 8.38 -14.00
N LYS A 353 7.43 8.87 -14.69
CA LYS A 353 7.31 10.04 -15.54
C LYS A 353 6.51 9.71 -16.79
N GLU A 354 5.50 10.54 -17.08
CA GLU A 354 4.74 10.45 -18.32
C GLU A 354 5.65 10.74 -19.51
N VAL A 355 5.72 9.80 -20.43
CA VAL A 355 6.48 9.92 -21.69
C VAL A 355 5.57 10.07 -22.90
N TRP A 356 4.31 9.72 -22.78
CA TRP A 356 3.31 9.88 -23.81
C TRP A 356 1.89 9.76 -23.28
N GLN A 357 0.95 10.54 -23.84
CA GLN A 357 -0.49 10.44 -23.53
C GLN A 357 -1.37 10.68 -24.76
N ASN A 358 -2.57 10.12 -24.74
CA ASN A 358 -3.63 10.41 -25.70
C ASN A 358 -5.00 10.27 -25.03
N SER A 359 -5.80 11.36 -25.06
CA SER A 359 -7.17 11.43 -24.54
C SER A 359 -8.22 11.69 -25.62
N GLU A 360 -7.81 11.77 -26.90
CA GLU A 360 -8.72 11.99 -28.03
C GLU A 360 -8.88 10.70 -28.84
N ASN A 361 -10.12 10.30 -29.14
CA ASN A 361 -10.44 9.13 -29.97
C ASN A 361 -9.71 7.85 -29.53
N VAL A 362 -9.82 7.50 -28.26
CA VAL A 362 -9.10 6.37 -27.71
C VAL A 362 -9.78 5.06 -28.07
N GLU A 363 -9.19 4.31 -28.99
CA GLU A 363 -9.66 2.99 -29.37
C GLU A 363 -9.21 1.92 -28.38
N LYS A 364 -10.01 0.84 -28.22
CA LYS A 364 -9.69 -0.33 -27.36
C LYS A 364 -8.48 -1.13 -27.86
N LYS A 365 -7.99 -0.87 -29.06
CA LYS A 365 -6.77 -1.43 -29.64
C LYS A 365 -6.12 -0.46 -30.60
N GLY A 366 -4.80 -0.54 -30.76
CA GLY A 366 -4.07 0.35 -31.64
C GLY A 366 -2.56 0.12 -31.61
N ILE A 367 -1.86 1.07 -32.20
CA ILE A 367 -0.39 1.07 -32.28
C ILE A 367 0.16 2.11 -31.33
N ILE A 368 1.24 1.76 -30.63
CA ILE A 368 2.05 2.72 -29.88
C ILE A 368 3.01 3.36 -30.88
N ILE A 369 2.72 4.62 -31.25
CA ILE A 369 3.44 5.35 -32.30
C ILE A 369 4.66 6.10 -31.75
N GLN A 370 4.75 6.26 -30.41
CA GLN A 370 5.83 6.98 -29.77
C GLN A 370 7.17 6.26 -29.96
N HIS A 371 8.20 7.03 -30.29
CA HIS A 371 9.59 6.55 -30.25
C HIS A 371 10.03 6.43 -28.79
N LEU A 372 10.09 5.23 -28.29
CA LEU A 372 10.55 4.90 -26.93
C LEU A 372 11.98 4.37 -27.00
N GLU A 373 12.83 4.82 -26.10
CA GLU A 373 14.17 4.23 -25.94
C GLU A 373 14.11 2.84 -25.32
N SER A 374 15.19 2.06 -25.44
CA SER A 374 15.25 0.71 -24.87
C SER A 374 15.15 0.76 -23.35
N SER A 375 14.03 0.32 -22.81
CA SER A 375 13.71 0.34 -21.38
C SER A 375 12.42 -0.45 -21.10
N ILE A 376 12.03 -0.52 -19.82
CA ILE A 376 10.69 -0.95 -19.40
C ILE A 376 9.79 0.27 -19.30
N TYR A 377 8.57 0.13 -19.80
CA TYR A 377 7.52 1.15 -19.74
C TYR A 377 6.24 0.53 -19.19
N TYR A 378 5.35 1.38 -18.71
CA TYR A 378 4.01 1.01 -18.25
C TYR A 378 2.99 1.73 -19.09
N MET A 379 2.07 1.00 -19.72
CA MET A 379 0.92 1.58 -20.40
C MET A 379 -0.29 1.48 -19.50
N ALA A 380 -0.95 2.61 -19.25
CA ALA A 380 -2.20 2.70 -18.53
C ALA A 380 -3.33 3.13 -19.47
N ILE A 381 -4.46 2.44 -19.39
CA ILE A 381 -5.71 2.78 -20.09
C ILE A 381 -6.77 3.15 -19.06
N PHE A 382 -7.32 4.35 -19.21
CA PHE A 382 -8.32 4.92 -18.32
C PHE A 382 -9.72 4.58 -18.83
N LEU A 383 -10.47 3.89 -18.01
CA LEU A 383 -11.86 3.48 -18.25
C LEU A 383 -12.81 4.37 -17.45
N GLU A 384 -14.10 4.11 -17.56
CA GLU A 384 -15.16 4.90 -16.93
C GLU A 384 -15.06 4.92 -15.39
N ASP A 385 -14.64 3.83 -14.78
CA ASP A 385 -14.60 3.62 -13.32
C ASP A 385 -13.33 2.90 -12.84
N SER A 386 -12.40 2.64 -13.75
CA SER A 386 -11.19 1.88 -13.46
C SER A 386 -10.02 2.30 -14.36
N VAL A 387 -8.83 1.85 -14.03
CA VAL A 387 -7.64 1.99 -14.87
C VAL A 387 -6.95 0.65 -14.96
N VAL A 388 -6.64 0.24 -16.17
CA VAL A 388 -5.90 -1.00 -16.43
C VAL A 388 -4.50 -0.66 -16.89
N SER A 389 -3.49 -1.20 -16.22
CA SER A 389 -2.09 -0.98 -16.60
C SER A 389 -1.34 -2.30 -16.83
N THR A 390 -0.32 -2.23 -17.70
CA THR A 390 0.53 -3.37 -18.02
C THR A 390 1.95 -2.91 -18.33
N PRO A 391 3.00 -3.54 -17.77
CA PRO A 391 4.38 -3.29 -18.14
C PRO A 391 4.70 -3.87 -19.53
N PHE A 392 5.59 -3.21 -20.27
CA PHE A 392 6.15 -3.75 -21.50
C PHE A 392 7.60 -3.30 -21.68
N ALA A 393 8.41 -4.16 -22.31
CA ALA A 393 9.81 -3.87 -22.57
C ALA A 393 10.00 -3.42 -24.02
N VAL A 394 10.76 -2.35 -24.21
CA VAL A 394 11.24 -1.85 -25.50
C VAL A 394 12.71 -2.24 -25.64
N TYR A 395 13.07 -2.91 -26.74
CA TYR A 395 14.42 -3.43 -27.01
C TYR A 395 15.02 -2.74 -28.23
#